data_ec40ba9465d540268967edb9195fc77c
#
_entry.id   ec40ba9465d540268967edb9195fc77c
#
_cell.length_a   1.000
_cell.length_b   1.000
_cell.length_c   1.000
_cell.angle_alpha   90.00
_cell.angle_beta   90.00
_cell.angle_gamma   90.00
#
_symmetry.space_group_name_H-M   'P 1'
#
loop_
_entity.id
_entity.type
_entity.pdbx_description
1 polymer ?
#
loop_
_entity_poly.entity_id
_entity_poly.type
_entity_poly.pdbx_seq_one_letter_code
_entity_poly.pdbx_strand_id
1 'polypeptide(L)'
;LKIFTLSPPLSSDAIHAFRSDVKEELARGGREVALDIDALGDLETPVLSLLITLLRDARQCGARIVLRAREPRVMQALRLTGLDKIFPIEPPRAPEVSEPHLERRSGLRRRFVAALALGFLGVLVSQASAASEASPQDVVAKIIAQNADMRSYQAQVSVDVRLRSFPYAVQHLDGTTYFKRPDSYEVVFDSVPQYAKGFDKLYSDIGDPTSWGRHFDLSLIGWKSEAGHRDIVLRLVQKVRGMIDHEDVAIDPVAWRIDEMEWHYYNGGAIAMSQEYQNVGGFTVLAKQHATIHIPFVHAAADATYGDYHTNVAIDDSVFTREKH
;
A
#
# COMPACT_ATOMS: atom_id res chain seq x y z
N LEU A 1 22.85 -6.77 -30.36
CA LEU A 1 22.31 -6.59 -29.04
C LEU A 1 23.17 -7.38 -28.04
N LYS A 2 23.86 -6.73 -27.12
CA LYS A 2 24.60 -7.42 -26.06
C LYS A 2 23.69 -7.57 -24.84
N ILE A 3 23.74 -8.74 -24.20
CA ILE A 3 22.90 -9.06 -23.05
C ILE A 3 23.80 -9.09 -21.82
N PHE A 4 23.39 -8.41 -20.77
CA PHE A 4 24.00 -8.44 -19.46
C PHE A 4 23.01 -9.04 -18.48
N THR A 5 23.41 -10.08 -17.77
CA THR A 5 22.55 -10.77 -16.80
C THR A 5 22.92 -10.33 -15.38
N LEU A 6 21.95 -9.87 -14.64
CA LEU A 6 22.10 -9.51 -13.22
C LEU A 6 21.57 -10.66 -12.37
N SER A 7 22.42 -11.25 -11.54
CA SER A 7 22.08 -12.41 -10.72
C SER A 7 22.52 -12.24 -9.26
N PRO A 8 21.76 -12.78 -8.28
CA PRO A 8 22.19 -12.80 -6.89
C PRO A 8 23.47 -13.61 -6.65
N PRO A 9 24.27 -13.30 -5.62
CA PRO A 9 24.03 -12.27 -4.61
C PRO A 9 24.45 -10.87 -5.10
N LEU A 10 23.63 -9.86 -4.79
CA LEU A 10 23.83 -8.47 -5.20
C LEU A 10 24.65 -7.70 -4.15
N SER A 11 25.96 -8.00 -4.06
CA SER A 11 26.86 -7.18 -3.27
C SER A 11 27.06 -5.79 -3.91
N SER A 12 27.49 -4.82 -3.13
CA SER A 12 27.83 -3.48 -3.63
C SER A 12 28.86 -3.55 -4.76
N ASP A 13 29.88 -4.43 -4.61
CA ASP A 13 30.93 -4.63 -5.60
C ASP A 13 30.39 -5.26 -6.89
N ALA A 14 29.46 -6.23 -6.79
CA ALA A 14 28.82 -6.85 -7.95
C ALA A 14 27.99 -5.83 -8.74
N ILE A 15 27.27 -4.95 -8.06
CA ILE A 15 26.49 -3.87 -8.67
C ILE A 15 27.43 -2.85 -9.37
N HIS A 16 28.53 -2.48 -8.73
CA HIS A 16 29.54 -1.59 -9.32
C HIS A 16 30.20 -2.20 -10.55
N ALA A 17 30.61 -3.47 -10.49
CA ALA A 17 31.20 -4.19 -11.61
C ALA A 17 30.21 -4.26 -12.79
N PHE A 18 28.97 -4.68 -12.53
CA PHE A 18 27.92 -4.74 -13.55
C PHE A 18 27.68 -3.39 -14.23
N ARG A 19 27.60 -2.32 -13.44
CA ARG A 19 27.46 -0.96 -13.98
C ARG A 19 28.64 -0.57 -14.86
N SER A 20 29.86 -0.90 -14.44
CA SER A 20 31.07 -0.60 -15.20
C SER A 20 31.07 -1.31 -16.55
N ASP A 21 30.70 -2.61 -16.58
CA ASP A 21 30.66 -3.41 -17.81
C ASP A 21 29.63 -2.89 -18.80
N VAL A 22 28.44 -2.54 -18.32
CA VAL A 22 27.38 -1.93 -19.17
C VAL A 22 27.84 -0.57 -19.70
N LYS A 23 28.42 0.27 -18.84
CA LYS A 23 28.94 1.60 -19.25
C LYS A 23 30.06 1.51 -20.28
N GLU A 24 30.94 0.54 -20.14
CA GLU A 24 32.01 0.29 -21.12
C GLU A 24 31.44 -0.10 -22.49
N GLU A 25 30.41 -0.94 -22.53
CA GLU A 25 29.73 -1.29 -23.77
C GLU A 25 29.02 -0.10 -24.43
N LEU A 26 28.36 0.74 -23.63
CA LEU A 26 27.75 1.98 -24.12
C LEU A 26 28.80 2.93 -24.69
N ALA A 27 29.96 3.03 -24.06
CA ALA A 27 31.08 3.88 -24.53
C ALA A 27 31.72 3.35 -25.82
N ARG A 28 31.69 2.03 -26.06
CA ARG A 28 32.13 1.41 -27.32
C ARG A 28 31.18 1.63 -28.50
N GLY A 29 30.09 2.36 -28.31
CA GLY A 29 29.10 2.67 -29.34
C GLY A 29 27.97 1.66 -29.47
N GLY A 30 27.74 0.85 -28.45
CA GLY A 30 26.56 -0.03 -28.34
C GLY A 30 25.28 0.82 -28.36
N ARG A 31 24.51 0.71 -29.45
CA ARG A 31 23.26 1.48 -29.59
C ARG A 31 22.09 0.90 -28.80
N GLU A 32 22.16 -0.39 -28.49
CA GLU A 32 21.13 -1.11 -27.73
C GLU A 32 21.75 -2.19 -26.86
N VAL A 33 21.38 -2.18 -25.58
CA VAL A 33 21.85 -3.12 -24.56
C VAL A 33 20.65 -3.76 -23.89
N ALA A 34 20.63 -5.10 -23.76
CA ALA A 34 19.62 -5.81 -23.00
C ALA A 34 20.13 -6.13 -21.61
N LEU A 35 19.32 -5.84 -20.59
CA LEU A 35 19.56 -6.23 -19.21
C LEU A 35 18.58 -7.34 -18.84
N ASP A 36 19.12 -8.52 -18.58
CA ASP A 36 18.36 -9.68 -18.11
C ASP A 36 18.32 -9.66 -16.58
N ILE A 37 17.13 -9.50 -16.03
CA ILE A 37 16.86 -9.36 -14.59
C ILE A 37 15.96 -10.49 -14.06
N ASP A 38 15.69 -11.51 -14.87
CA ASP A 38 14.83 -12.64 -14.49
C ASP A 38 15.32 -13.41 -13.26
N ALA A 39 16.64 -13.50 -13.09
CA ALA A 39 17.25 -14.23 -11.97
C ALA A 39 17.12 -13.52 -10.61
N LEU A 40 16.63 -12.28 -10.58
CA LEU A 40 16.60 -11.50 -9.33
C LEU A 40 15.51 -11.94 -8.36
N GLY A 41 14.46 -12.57 -8.86
CA GLY A 41 13.30 -12.97 -8.03
C GLY A 41 12.54 -11.78 -7.42
N ASP A 42 13.27 -10.73 -7.06
CA ASP A 42 12.73 -9.47 -6.53
C ASP A 42 13.62 -8.27 -6.93
N LEU A 43 13.05 -7.05 -6.98
CA LEU A 43 13.79 -5.83 -7.33
C LEU A 43 14.07 -4.99 -6.08
N GLU A 44 15.21 -5.23 -5.46
CA GLU A 44 15.66 -4.44 -4.32
C GLU A 44 16.05 -3.00 -4.72
N THR A 45 16.03 -2.08 -3.75
CA THR A 45 16.39 -0.66 -3.95
C THR A 45 17.71 -0.42 -4.68
N PRO A 46 18.81 -1.18 -4.40
CA PRO A 46 20.07 -1.02 -5.13
C PRO A 46 19.94 -1.31 -6.62
N VAL A 47 19.11 -2.29 -7.00
CA VAL A 47 18.85 -2.66 -8.40
C VAL A 47 18.08 -1.56 -9.11
N LEU A 48 17.04 -1.02 -8.47
CA LEU A 48 16.27 0.09 -9.04
C LEU A 48 17.15 1.32 -9.29
N SER A 49 18.01 1.64 -8.33
CA SER A 49 19.01 2.73 -8.47
C SER A 49 19.98 2.48 -9.61
N LEU A 50 20.44 1.24 -9.77
CA LEU A 50 21.29 0.82 -10.88
C LEU A 50 20.57 1.00 -12.21
N LEU A 51 19.34 0.50 -12.37
CA LEU A 51 18.56 0.61 -13.61
C LEU A 51 18.36 2.06 -14.04
N ILE A 52 17.98 2.94 -13.10
CA ILE A 52 17.79 4.37 -13.38
C ILE A 52 19.11 5.04 -13.79
N THR A 53 20.20 4.68 -13.11
CA THR A 53 21.52 5.22 -13.45
C THR A 53 21.96 4.78 -14.82
N LEU A 54 21.81 3.50 -15.15
CA LEU A 54 22.13 2.96 -16.48
C LEU A 54 21.28 3.59 -17.59
N LEU A 55 19.98 3.84 -17.32
CA LEU A 55 19.11 4.53 -18.26
C LEU A 55 19.61 5.95 -18.56
N ARG A 56 20.03 6.67 -17.51
CA ARG A 56 20.61 8.00 -17.68
C ARG A 56 21.92 7.94 -18.49
N ASP A 57 22.80 7.03 -18.13
CA ASP A 57 24.09 6.87 -18.84
C ASP A 57 23.86 6.48 -20.31
N ALA A 58 22.91 5.60 -20.63
CA ALA A 58 22.53 5.25 -21.99
C ALA A 58 21.96 6.43 -22.78
N ARG A 59 21.06 7.23 -22.19
CA ARG A 59 20.51 8.42 -22.84
C ARG A 59 21.57 9.44 -23.19
N GLN A 60 22.58 9.62 -22.33
CA GLN A 60 23.72 10.49 -22.60
C GLN A 60 24.56 10.03 -23.78
N CYS A 61 24.64 8.71 -24.01
CA CYS A 61 25.36 8.11 -25.14
C CYS A 61 24.47 7.91 -26.39
N GLY A 62 23.20 8.34 -26.37
CA GLY A 62 22.24 8.10 -27.45
C GLY A 62 21.89 6.64 -27.66
N ALA A 63 22.09 5.81 -26.65
CA ALA A 63 21.82 4.38 -26.64
C ALA A 63 20.48 4.05 -25.97
N ARG A 64 19.98 2.84 -26.19
CA ARG A 64 18.73 2.30 -25.63
C ARG A 64 19.01 1.11 -24.73
N ILE A 65 18.32 1.06 -23.59
CA ILE A 65 18.30 -0.12 -22.71
C ILE A 65 16.96 -0.82 -22.83
N VAL A 66 16.99 -2.14 -22.99
CA VAL A 66 15.82 -3.02 -23.02
C VAL A 66 15.90 -3.95 -21.82
N LEU A 67 14.82 -4.11 -21.07
CA LEU A 67 14.77 -5.07 -19.98
C LEU A 67 14.24 -6.42 -20.47
N ARG A 68 14.86 -7.49 -20.00
CA ARG A 68 14.35 -8.85 -20.08
C ARG A 68 13.85 -9.24 -18.69
N ALA A 69 12.54 -9.31 -18.56
CA ALA A 69 11.87 -9.66 -17.32
C ALA A 69 10.65 -10.53 -17.64
N ARG A 70 10.66 -11.79 -17.21
CA ARG A 70 9.59 -12.77 -17.39
C ARG A 70 9.00 -13.22 -16.08
N GLU A 71 9.82 -13.17 -15.01
CA GLU A 71 9.37 -13.53 -13.68
C GLU A 71 8.21 -12.63 -13.24
N PRO A 72 7.04 -13.20 -12.88
CA PRO A 72 5.85 -12.40 -12.53
C PRO A 72 6.09 -11.38 -11.42
N ARG A 73 6.92 -11.69 -10.42
CA ARG A 73 7.26 -10.79 -9.32
C ARG A 73 8.07 -9.59 -9.81
N VAL A 74 9.07 -9.82 -10.64
CA VAL A 74 9.90 -8.79 -11.26
C VAL A 74 9.03 -7.87 -12.13
N MET A 75 8.15 -8.45 -12.96
CA MET A 75 7.20 -7.71 -13.78
C MET A 75 6.22 -6.87 -12.95
N GLN A 76 5.74 -7.42 -11.84
CA GLN A 76 4.90 -6.68 -10.91
C GLN A 76 5.64 -5.51 -10.30
N ALA A 77 6.89 -5.70 -9.85
CA ALA A 77 7.73 -4.64 -9.31
C ALA A 77 8.00 -3.53 -10.34
N LEU A 78 8.30 -3.88 -11.59
CA LEU A 78 8.46 -2.90 -12.68
C LEU A 78 7.19 -2.06 -12.91
N ARG A 79 6.00 -2.68 -12.84
CA ARG A 79 4.71 -1.97 -12.96
C ARG A 79 4.44 -1.06 -11.77
N LEU A 80 4.67 -1.54 -10.55
CA LEU A 80 4.48 -0.75 -9.33
C LEU A 80 5.39 0.48 -9.27
N THR A 81 6.63 0.36 -9.80
CA THR A 81 7.58 1.47 -9.87
C THR A 81 7.44 2.33 -11.12
N GLY A 82 6.53 1.97 -12.05
CA GLY A 82 6.37 2.65 -13.34
C GLY A 82 7.54 2.48 -14.30
N LEU A 83 8.51 1.62 -13.99
CA LEU A 83 9.68 1.37 -14.85
C LEU A 83 9.31 0.65 -16.15
N ASP A 84 8.22 -0.09 -16.18
CA ASP A 84 7.62 -0.70 -17.37
C ASP A 84 7.21 0.34 -18.44
N LYS A 85 6.93 1.58 -18.04
CA LYS A 85 6.62 2.70 -18.94
C LYS A 85 7.86 3.40 -19.47
N ILE A 86 9.00 3.24 -18.77
CA ILE A 86 10.25 3.95 -19.07
C ILE A 86 11.22 3.06 -19.85
N PHE A 87 11.25 1.77 -19.53
CA PHE A 87 12.06 0.77 -20.20
C PHE A 87 11.22 -0.05 -21.19
N PRO A 88 11.68 -0.22 -22.44
CA PRO A 88 11.12 -1.26 -23.28
C PRO A 88 11.37 -2.63 -22.67
N ILE A 89 10.32 -3.45 -22.55
CA ILE A 89 10.42 -4.80 -22.05
C ILE A 89 10.39 -5.75 -23.26
N GLU A 90 11.37 -6.63 -23.36
CA GLU A 90 11.40 -7.64 -24.43
C GLU A 90 10.33 -8.70 -24.16
N PRO A 91 9.41 -8.95 -25.10
CA PRO A 91 8.36 -9.95 -24.91
C PRO A 91 8.99 -11.33 -24.75
N PRO A 92 8.37 -12.26 -24.00
CA PRO A 92 8.85 -13.61 -23.83
C PRO A 92 9.02 -14.28 -25.19
N ARG A 93 10.23 -14.77 -25.50
CA ARG A 93 10.46 -15.60 -26.67
C ARG A 93 9.70 -16.90 -26.44
N ALA A 94 8.91 -17.32 -27.41
CA ALA A 94 8.21 -18.60 -27.33
C ALA A 94 9.20 -19.72 -26.94
N PRO A 95 8.85 -20.61 -25.99
CA PRO A 95 9.75 -21.68 -25.59
C PRO A 95 10.04 -22.57 -26.79
N GLU A 96 11.33 -22.79 -27.09
CA GLU A 96 11.73 -23.91 -27.92
C GLU A 96 11.26 -25.18 -27.19
N VAL A 97 10.38 -25.91 -27.85
CA VAL A 97 9.82 -27.18 -27.36
C VAL A 97 10.95 -28.18 -27.27
N SER A 98 11.53 -28.35 -26.10
CA SER A 98 12.34 -29.53 -25.76
C SER A 98 11.40 -30.55 -25.14
N GLU A 99 11.32 -31.70 -25.78
CA GLU A 99 10.46 -32.81 -25.39
C GLU A 99 10.72 -33.27 -23.94
N PRO A 100 9.70 -33.65 -23.17
CA PRO A 100 9.88 -34.08 -21.80
C PRO A 100 10.34 -35.53 -21.72
N HIS A 101 11.49 -35.76 -21.11
CA HIS A 101 11.86 -37.08 -20.60
C HIS A 101 10.95 -37.41 -19.40
N LEU A 102 10.04 -38.36 -19.64
CA LEU A 102 9.23 -39.04 -18.63
C LEU A 102 10.14 -39.88 -17.70
N GLU A 103 10.39 -39.43 -16.50
CA GLU A 103 10.79 -40.30 -15.42
C GLU A 103 9.62 -40.50 -14.43
N ARG A 104 9.06 -41.71 -14.57
CA ARG A 104 8.16 -42.37 -13.61
C ARG A 104 8.91 -42.66 -12.32
N ARG A 105 8.53 -42.11 -11.19
CA ARG A 105 8.79 -42.73 -9.89
C ARG A 105 7.53 -42.81 -9.05
N SER A 106 7.20 -44.06 -8.86
CA SER A 106 6.13 -44.61 -8.00
C SER A 106 6.45 -44.51 -6.53
N GLY A 107 5.42 -44.30 -5.73
CA GLY A 107 5.17 -45.01 -4.47
C GLY A 107 5.75 -44.41 -3.21
N LEU A 108 4.92 -43.98 -2.29
CA LEU A 108 4.68 -44.72 -1.05
C LEU A 108 3.54 -44.10 -0.21
N ARG A 109 2.50 -44.90 -0.09
CA ARG A 109 1.46 -44.69 0.95
C ARG A 109 2.07 -44.94 2.32
N ARG A 110 1.83 -44.06 3.31
CA ARG A 110 1.85 -44.45 4.73
C ARG A 110 0.62 -43.90 5.43
N ARG A 111 -0.21 -44.87 5.82
CA ARG A 111 -1.28 -44.74 6.80
C ARG A 111 -0.67 -44.70 8.20
N PHE A 112 -1.15 -43.82 9.09
CA PHE A 112 -1.14 -44.04 10.56
C PHE A 112 -2.45 -43.43 11.06
N VAL A 113 -3.42 -44.21 11.41
CA VAL A 113 -3.82 -44.86 12.65
C VAL A 113 -4.10 -43.88 13.80
N ALA A 114 -5.38 -43.89 14.15
CA ALA A 114 -6.03 -43.19 15.26
C ALA A 114 -5.51 -43.67 16.62
N ALA A 115 -5.53 -42.78 17.61
CA ALA A 115 -5.62 -43.15 19.01
C ALA A 115 -6.58 -42.21 19.73
N LEU A 116 -7.66 -42.76 20.20
CA LEU A 116 -8.59 -42.23 21.21
C LEU A 116 -7.90 -42.09 22.55
N ALA A 117 -8.13 -40.98 23.26
CA ALA A 117 -8.12 -40.97 24.72
C ALA A 117 -9.26 -40.08 25.22
N LEU A 118 -10.24 -40.76 25.83
CA LEU A 118 -11.30 -40.16 26.66
C LEU A 118 -10.71 -39.69 28.01
N GLY A 119 -11.27 -38.61 28.52
CA GLY A 119 -11.38 -38.40 29.96
C GLY A 119 -11.06 -36.98 30.42
N PHE A 120 -11.99 -36.16 30.73
CA PHE A 120 -12.39 -35.73 32.07
C PHE A 120 -13.44 -34.60 31.96
N LEU A 121 -14.59 -34.92 32.46
CA LEU A 121 -15.70 -34.03 32.73
C LEU A 121 -15.30 -33.05 33.84
N GLY A 122 -15.16 -31.77 33.53
CA GLY A 122 -15.05 -30.68 34.50
C GLY A 122 -16.04 -29.60 34.11
N VAL A 123 -17.26 -29.67 34.67
CA VAL A 123 -18.25 -28.59 34.56
C VAL A 123 -17.77 -27.44 35.41
N LEU A 124 -17.12 -26.46 34.78
CA LEU A 124 -17.02 -25.10 35.27
C LEU A 124 -18.00 -24.27 34.45
N VAL A 125 -19.20 -24.10 35.01
CA VAL A 125 -20.13 -23.08 34.56
C VAL A 125 -19.51 -21.75 34.95
N SER A 126 -18.62 -21.21 34.09
CA SER A 126 -18.33 -19.79 34.07
C SER A 126 -19.55 -19.11 33.48
N GLN A 127 -20.29 -18.42 34.33
CA GLN A 127 -21.23 -17.39 33.90
C GLN A 127 -20.39 -16.31 33.18
N ALA A 128 -20.13 -16.51 31.88
CA ALA A 128 -19.78 -15.44 31.00
C ALA A 128 -21.02 -14.54 30.98
N SER A 129 -20.94 -13.41 31.69
CA SER A 129 -21.83 -12.28 31.45
C SER A 129 -21.82 -12.06 29.95
N ALA A 130 -22.97 -12.27 29.31
CA ALA A 130 -23.21 -11.86 27.94
C ALA A 130 -23.20 -10.33 27.92
N ALA A 131 -21.99 -9.73 27.91
CA ALA A 131 -21.83 -8.41 27.34
C ALA A 131 -22.30 -8.58 25.90
N SER A 132 -23.42 -7.96 25.57
CA SER A 132 -23.95 -7.88 24.22
C SER A 132 -22.77 -7.50 23.33
N GLU A 133 -22.23 -8.46 22.57
CA GLU A 133 -21.16 -8.18 21.61
C GLU A 133 -21.77 -7.22 20.60
N ALA A 134 -21.33 -5.95 20.64
CA ALA A 134 -21.76 -4.96 19.68
C ALA A 134 -21.52 -5.53 18.28
N SER A 135 -22.50 -5.46 17.41
CA SER A 135 -22.30 -5.89 16.02
C SER A 135 -21.34 -4.93 15.30
N PRO A 136 -20.63 -5.36 14.24
CA PRO A 136 -19.83 -4.44 13.43
C PRO A 136 -20.62 -3.21 12.95
N GLN A 137 -21.89 -3.40 12.62
CA GLN A 137 -22.80 -2.35 12.18
C GLN A 137 -23.12 -1.36 13.30
N ASP A 138 -23.27 -1.81 14.53
CA ASP A 138 -23.50 -0.94 15.69
C ASP A 138 -22.29 -0.05 15.97
N VAL A 139 -21.07 -0.59 15.82
CA VAL A 139 -19.83 0.18 15.96
C VAL A 139 -19.77 1.28 14.90
N VAL A 140 -20.00 0.95 13.64
CA VAL A 140 -20.02 1.92 12.53
C VAL A 140 -21.10 2.98 12.75
N ALA A 141 -22.30 2.58 13.19
CA ALA A 141 -23.39 3.53 13.47
C ALA A 141 -23.00 4.54 14.55
N LYS A 142 -22.27 4.12 15.58
CA LYS A 142 -21.79 5.00 16.65
C LYS A 142 -20.72 5.99 16.17
N ILE A 143 -19.79 5.55 15.31
CA ILE A 143 -18.80 6.44 14.65
C ILE A 143 -19.53 7.52 13.84
N ILE A 144 -20.51 7.12 13.03
CA ILE A 144 -21.29 8.04 12.20
C ILE A 144 -22.06 9.05 13.06
N ALA A 145 -22.60 8.61 14.21
CA ALA A 145 -23.40 9.42 15.09
C ALA A 145 -22.61 10.57 15.76
N GLN A 146 -21.25 10.44 15.87
CA GLN A 146 -20.41 11.48 16.46
C GLN A 146 -20.53 12.83 15.73
N ASN A 147 -20.71 12.80 14.42
CA ASN A 147 -20.82 14.00 13.59
C ASN A 147 -22.08 13.94 12.72
N ALA A 148 -23.22 13.49 13.29
CA ALA A 148 -24.45 13.26 12.52
C ALA A 148 -24.93 14.52 11.76
N ASP A 149 -24.78 15.70 12.36
CA ASP A 149 -25.21 16.99 11.80
C ASP A 149 -24.17 17.64 10.89
N MET A 150 -22.97 17.06 10.76
CA MET A 150 -21.96 17.55 9.85
C MET A 150 -22.27 17.03 8.43
N ARG A 151 -22.61 17.95 7.54
CA ARG A 151 -22.96 17.63 6.13
C ARG A 151 -21.79 17.82 5.19
N SER A 152 -20.91 18.75 5.52
CA SER A 152 -19.74 19.09 4.71
C SER A 152 -18.69 19.77 5.56
N TYR A 153 -17.45 19.72 5.11
CA TYR A 153 -16.40 20.61 5.58
C TYR A 153 -15.38 20.90 4.49
N GLN A 154 -14.70 22.01 4.65
CA GLN A 154 -13.46 22.37 3.97
C GLN A 154 -12.43 22.69 5.04
N ALA A 155 -11.19 22.20 4.87
CA ALA A 155 -10.09 22.48 5.81
C ALA A 155 -8.76 22.56 5.06
N GLN A 156 -7.82 23.34 5.60
CA GLN A 156 -6.45 23.33 5.12
C GLN A 156 -5.76 22.05 5.59
N VAL A 157 -4.92 21.48 4.74
CA VAL A 157 -4.09 20.34 5.08
C VAL A 157 -2.65 20.59 4.63
N SER A 158 -1.72 20.31 5.52
CA SER A 158 -0.28 20.36 5.25
C SER A 158 0.31 18.99 5.51
N VAL A 159 1.02 18.42 4.54
CA VAL A 159 1.54 17.06 4.59
C VAL A 159 3.04 17.06 4.37
N ASP A 160 3.79 16.55 5.34
CA ASP A 160 5.22 16.27 5.25
C ASP A 160 5.44 14.80 4.92
N VAL A 161 5.93 14.50 3.73
CA VAL A 161 6.26 13.15 3.29
C VAL A 161 7.77 12.95 3.30
N ARG A 162 8.24 11.90 3.97
CA ARG A 162 9.64 11.51 4.03
C ARG A 162 9.82 10.13 3.43
N LEU A 163 10.34 10.07 2.20
CA LEU A 163 10.73 8.82 1.57
C LEU A 163 12.02 8.30 2.22
N ARG A 164 11.95 7.13 2.84
CA ARG A 164 13.08 6.41 3.46
C ARG A 164 13.70 5.37 2.52
N SER A 165 13.11 5.19 1.33
CA SER A 165 13.66 4.43 0.21
C SER A 165 14.06 5.39 -0.91
N PHE A 166 14.85 4.91 -1.87
CA PHE A 166 15.21 5.72 -3.04
C PHE A 166 13.95 6.27 -3.73
N PRO A 167 13.87 7.58 -4.05
CA PRO A 167 14.95 8.58 -4.15
C PRO A 167 15.32 9.37 -2.87
N TYR A 168 14.93 8.94 -1.67
CA TYR A 168 15.24 9.62 -0.39
C TYR A 168 14.85 11.10 -0.41
N ALA A 169 13.60 11.37 -0.66
CA ALA A 169 13.08 12.73 -0.78
C ALA A 169 12.31 13.14 0.48
N VAL A 170 12.39 14.40 0.81
CA VAL A 170 11.49 15.07 1.74
C VAL A 170 10.63 16.02 0.92
N GLN A 171 9.32 15.91 1.06
CA GLN A 171 8.37 16.73 0.33
C GLN A 171 7.36 17.32 1.30
N HIS A 172 7.14 18.61 1.15
CA HIS A 172 6.07 19.34 1.81
C HIS A 172 4.97 19.64 0.80
N LEU A 173 3.72 19.35 1.15
CA LEU A 173 2.55 19.53 0.30
C LEU A 173 1.49 20.28 1.10
N ASP A 174 1.09 21.45 0.61
CA ASP A 174 -0.06 22.18 1.11
C ASP A 174 -1.26 21.98 0.20
N GLY A 175 -2.44 21.96 0.79
CA GLY A 175 -3.67 21.75 0.04
C GLY A 175 -4.91 22.01 0.86
N THR A 176 -6.04 21.68 0.27
CA THR A 176 -7.35 21.79 0.90
C THR A 176 -8.05 20.44 0.81
N THR A 177 -8.57 20.00 1.95
CA THR A 177 -9.43 18.83 2.04
C THR A 177 -10.89 19.24 2.02
N TYR A 178 -11.69 18.45 1.30
CA TYR A 178 -13.13 18.65 1.13
C TYR A 178 -13.88 17.39 1.51
N PHE A 179 -14.96 17.54 2.23
CA PHE A 179 -15.88 16.46 2.55
C PHE A 179 -17.31 16.92 2.32
N LYS A 180 -18.13 16.07 1.72
CA LYS A 180 -19.56 16.29 1.52
C LYS A 180 -20.29 14.95 1.59
N ARG A 181 -21.26 14.85 2.49
CA ARG A 181 -22.10 13.64 2.54
C ARG A 181 -22.90 13.43 1.25
N PRO A 182 -23.21 12.17 0.88
CA PRO A 182 -22.97 10.96 1.68
C PRO A 182 -21.55 10.36 1.57
N ASP A 183 -20.77 10.59 0.50
CA ASP A 183 -19.56 9.80 0.22
C ASP A 183 -18.46 10.60 -0.49
N SER A 184 -18.57 11.91 -0.55
CA SER A 184 -17.62 12.71 -1.32
C SER A 184 -16.50 13.20 -0.40
N TYR A 185 -15.28 12.78 -0.70
CA TYR A 185 -14.07 13.24 -0.04
C TYR A 185 -12.99 13.49 -1.10
N GLU A 186 -12.30 14.60 -1.01
CA GLU A 186 -11.22 14.96 -1.92
C GLU A 186 -10.16 15.79 -1.20
N VAL A 187 -8.90 15.57 -1.57
CA VAL A 187 -7.78 16.42 -1.16
C VAL A 187 -7.19 17.05 -2.42
N VAL A 188 -7.16 18.36 -2.47
CA VAL A 188 -6.62 19.14 -3.59
C VAL A 188 -5.34 19.81 -3.11
N PHE A 189 -4.19 19.31 -3.55
CA PHE A 189 -2.90 19.93 -3.26
C PHE A 189 -2.60 21.07 -4.23
N ASP A 190 -1.99 22.14 -3.74
CA ASP A 190 -1.62 23.33 -4.52
C ASP A 190 -0.59 23.00 -5.60
N SER A 191 0.33 22.10 -5.30
CA SER A 191 1.31 21.59 -6.24
C SER A 191 1.69 20.14 -5.91
N VAL A 192 1.60 19.24 -6.89
CA VAL A 192 2.03 17.85 -6.73
C VAL A 192 3.19 17.59 -7.68
N PRO A 193 4.39 17.25 -7.18
CA PRO A 193 5.48 16.82 -8.02
C PRO A 193 5.08 15.61 -8.87
N GLN A 194 5.58 15.53 -10.09
CA GLN A 194 5.19 14.48 -11.05
C GLN A 194 5.41 13.05 -10.52
N TYR A 195 6.40 12.84 -9.64
CA TYR A 195 6.68 11.55 -9.01
C TYR A 195 5.75 11.24 -7.84
N ALA A 196 5.07 12.24 -7.28
CA ALA A 196 4.11 12.09 -6.18
C ALA A 196 2.65 11.99 -6.67
N LYS A 197 2.43 12.09 -7.98
CA LYS A 197 1.11 11.86 -8.59
C LYS A 197 0.68 10.41 -8.31
N GLY A 198 -0.44 10.23 -7.64
CA GLY A 198 -0.96 8.94 -7.20
C GLY A 198 -0.89 8.69 -5.70
N PHE A 199 -0.13 9.50 -4.93
CA PHE A 199 -0.24 9.49 -3.46
C PHE A 199 -1.59 10.01 -2.96
N ASP A 200 -2.25 10.85 -3.72
CA ASP A 200 -3.63 11.29 -3.51
C ASP A 200 -4.60 10.11 -3.38
N LYS A 201 -4.38 9.02 -4.11
CA LYS A 201 -5.21 7.81 -4.02
C LYS A 201 -5.06 7.07 -2.70
N LEU A 202 -3.91 7.15 -2.03
CA LEU A 202 -3.70 6.54 -0.72
C LEU A 202 -4.57 7.19 0.36
N TYR A 203 -4.91 8.46 0.19
CA TYR A 203 -5.78 9.20 1.13
C TYR A 203 -7.27 9.10 0.79
N SER A 204 -7.62 8.76 -0.46
CA SER A 204 -9.02 8.67 -0.89
C SER A 204 -9.71 7.35 -0.51
N ASP A 205 -8.95 6.31 -0.22
CA ASP A 205 -9.50 4.99 0.14
C ASP A 205 -9.94 4.90 1.62
N ILE A 206 -9.64 5.92 2.43
CA ILE A 206 -10.06 5.98 3.85
C ILE A 206 -11.58 6.07 4.00
N GLY A 207 -12.28 6.54 3.00
CA GLY A 207 -13.73 6.56 2.86
C GLY A 207 -14.55 6.97 4.08
N ASP A 208 -15.65 7.63 3.87
CA ASP A 208 -16.63 7.89 4.94
C ASP A 208 -17.15 6.55 5.49
N PRO A 209 -17.17 6.32 6.83
CA PRO A 209 -17.77 5.14 7.44
C PRO A 209 -19.20 4.84 6.99
N THR A 210 -19.95 5.84 6.49
CA THR A 210 -21.29 5.67 5.92
C THR A 210 -21.28 4.78 4.66
N SER A 211 -20.15 4.69 3.96
CA SER A 211 -19.99 3.88 2.75
C SER A 211 -19.46 2.47 3.02
N TRP A 212 -18.89 2.20 4.18
CA TRP A 212 -18.20 0.93 4.48
C TRP A 212 -19.07 -0.29 4.24
N GLY A 213 -20.31 -0.30 4.71
CA GLY A 213 -21.23 -1.43 4.51
C GLY A 213 -21.54 -1.75 3.03
N ARG A 214 -21.34 -0.79 2.11
CA ARG A 214 -21.50 -1.00 0.67
C ARG A 214 -20.28 -1.62 0.03
N HIS A 215 -19.09 -1.22 0.45
CA HIS A 215 -17.82 -1.55 -0.19
C HIS A 215 -17.08 -2.70 0.50
N PHE A 216 -17.35 -2.94 1.80
CA PHE A 216 -16.61 -3.90 2.61
C PHE A 216 -17.54 -4.88 3.32
N ASP A 217 -17.04 -6.09 3.53
CA ASP A 217 -17.52 -7.02 4.52
C ASP A 217 -16.85 -6.69 5.85
N LEU A 218 -17.65 -6.47 6.90
CA LEU A 218 -17.21 -5.98 8.20
C LEU A 218 -17.22 -7.11 9.23
N SER A 219 -16.15 -7.24 10.02
CA SER A 219 -16.08 -8.18 11.12
C SER A 219 -15.35 -7.58 12.33
N LEU A 220 -15.81 -7.87 13.54
CA LEU A 220 -15.08 -7.57 14.77
C LEU A 220 -14.03 -8.67 14.98
N ILE A 221 -12.75 -8.28 15.06
CA ILE A 221 -11.66 -9.24 15.27
C ILE A 221 -11.10 -9.24 16.69
N GLY A 222 -11.53 -8.31 17.53
CA GLY A 222 -11.16 -8.27 18.94
C GLY A 222 -10.88 -6.88 19.48
N TRP A 223 -9.91 -6.82 20.39
CA TRP A 223 -9.50 -5.62 21.09
C TRP A 223 -8.00 -5.42 20.97
N LYS A 224 -7.57 -4.20 20.66
CA LYS A 224 -6.18 -3.76 20.74
C LYS A 224 -5.99 -3.02 22.06
N SER A 225 -4.90 -3.34 22.79
CA SER A 225 -4.54 -2.61 24.01
C SER A 225 -3.15 -2.03 23.84
N GLU A 226 -3.05 -0.71 23.88
CA GLU A 226 -1.80 0.02 23.73
C GLU A 226 -1.78 1.22 24.68
N ALA A 227 -0.66 1.44 25.38
CA ALA A 227 -0.44 2.57 26.28
C ALA A 227 -1.58 2.84 27.30
N GLY A 228 -2.33 1.80 27.72
CA GLY A 228 -3.44 1.93 28.65
C GLY A 228 -4.79 2.25 27.98
N HIS A 229 -4.84 2.41 26.70
CA HIS A 229 -6.03 2.49 25.86
C HIS A 229 -6.46 1.09 25.42
N ARG A 230 -7.77 0.89 25.24
CA ARG A 230 -8.33 -0.35 24.76
C ARG A 230 -9.35 -0.08 23.67
N ASP A 231 -8.97 -0.38 22.42
CA ASP A 231 -9.76 -0.10 21.24
C ASP A 231 -10.45 -1.35 20.70
N ILE A 232 -11.63 -1.17 20.15
CA ILE A 232 -12.32 -2.20 19.36
C ILE A 232 -11.65 -2.25 17.98
N VAL A 233 -11.31 -3.46 17.52
CA VAL A 233 -10.73 -3.63 16.18
C VAL A 233 -11.77 -4.20 15.22
N LEU A 234 -12.08 -3.42 14.20
CA LEU A 234 -12.97 -3.76 13.11
C LEU A 234 -12.13 -4.08 11.87
N ARG A 235 -12.34 -5.25 11.29
CA ARG A 235 -11.71 -5.64 10.01
C ARG A 235 -12.67 -5.38 8.85
N LEU A 236 -12.14 -4.75 7.81
CA LEU A 236 -12.81 -4.45 6.55
C LEU A 236 -12.16 -5.26 5.44
N VAL A 237 -12.94 -6.04 4.70
CA VAL A 237 -12.50 -6.80 3.53
C VAL A 237 -13.26 -6.29 2.31
N GLN A 238 -12.54 -5.85 1.28
CA GLN A 238 -13.16 -5.30 0.07
C GLN A 238 -14.02 -6.34 -0.64
N LYS A 239 -15.30 -6.03 -0.92
CA LYS A 239 -16.22 -6.90 -1.68
C LYS A 239 -15.76 -7.09 -3.13
N VAL A 240 -15.12 -6.09 -3.69
CA VAL A 240 -14.47 -6.16 -5.01
C VAL A 240 -12.96 -6.25 -4.78
N ARG A 241 -12.36 -7.37 -5.14
CA ARG A 241 -10.95 -7.63 -4.89
C ARG A 241 -10.05 -6.61 -5.59
N GLY A 242 -9.32 -5.85 -4.80
CA GLY A 242 -8.30 -4.91 -5.21
C GLY A 242 -6.89 -5.41 -4.87
N MET A 243 -5.99 -4.47 -4.53
CA MET A 243 -4.63 -4.75 -4.06
C MET A 243 -4.57 -4.98 -2.54
N ILE A 244 -5.56 -4.49 -1.79
CA ILE A 244 -5.65 -4.59 -0.34
C ILE A 244 -6.29 -5.93 0.02
N ASP A 245 -5.65 -6.68 0.89
CA ASP A 245 -6.15 -7.93 1.45
C ASP A 245 -7.24 -7.65 2.48
N HIS A 246 -6.91 -6.81 3.45
CA HIS A 246 -7.86 -6.31 4.46
C HIS A 246 -7.35 -5.01 5.07
N GLU A 247 -8.26 -4.33 5.78
CA GLU A 247 -7.98 -3.14 6.57
C GLU A 247 -8.42 -3.40 8.01
N ASP A 248 -7.58 -3.09 8.99
CA ASP A 248 -7.89 -3.16 10.40
C ASP A 248 -8.04 -1.74 10.95
N VAL A 249 -9.16 -1.47 11.59
CA VAL A 249 -9.51 -0.15 12.13
C VAL A 249 -9.66 -0.25 13.63
N ALA A 250 -8.81 0.43 14.39
CA ALA A 250 -8.88 0.55 15.83
C ALA A 250 -9.74 1.76 16.21
N ILE A 251 -10.73 1.53 17.06
CA ILE A 251 -11.79 2.49 17.40
C ILE A 251 -11.86 2.64 18.89
N ASP A 252 -11.69 3.87 19.39
CA ASP A 252 -11.94 4.23 20.79
C ASP A 252 -13.43 3.98 21.13
N PRO A 253 -13.76 3.04 22.04
CA PRO A 253 -15.13 2.72 22.38
C PRO A 253 -15.83 3.76 23.24
N VAL A 254 -15.12 4.76 23.73
CA VAL A 254 -15.66 5.87 24.54
C VAL A 254 -15.96 7.07 23.65
N ALA A 255 -14.99 7.48 22.85
CA ALA A 255 -15.13 8.63 21.94
C ALA A 255 -15.74 8.26 20.59
N TRP A 256 -15.85 6.97 20.27
CA TRP A 256 -16.35 6.43 18.99
C TRP A 256 -15.68 7.08 17.77
N ARG A 257 -14.37 7.19 17.84
CA ARG A 257 -13.51 7.72 16.78
C ARG A 257 -12.47 6.68 16.38
N ILE A 258 -11.94 6.83 15.19
CA ILE A 258 -10.89 5.96 14.67
C ILE A 258 -9.55 6.48 15.18
N ASP A 259 -8.86 5.73 16.03
CA ASP A 259 -7.54 6.11 16.51
C ASP A 259 -6.42 5.62 15.59
N GLU A 260 -6.61 4.43 14.98
CA GLU A 260 -5.64 3.89 14.03
C GLU A 260 -6.33 3.12 12.90
N MET A 261 -5.63 3.05 11.76
CA MET A 261 -5.99 2.23 10.60
C MET A 261 -4.75 1.53 10.08
N GLU A 262 -4.88 0.26 9.68
CA GLU A 262 -3.79 -0.51 9.09
C GLU A 262 -4.27 -1.23 7.82
N TRP A 263 -3.66 -0.93 6.68
CA TRP A 263 -3.94 -1.59 5.40
C TRP A 263 -2.92 -2.68 5.16
N HIS A 264 -3.39 -3.88 4.91
CA HIS A 264 -2.57 -5.03 4.56
C HIS A 264 -2.75 -5.36 3.07
N TYR A 265 -1.65 -5.42 2.35
CA TYR A 265 -1.65 -5.67 0.91
C TYR A 265 -1.30 -7.14 0.61
N TYR A 266 -1.88 -7.72 -0.46
CA TYR A 266 -1.58 -9.09 -0.90
C TYR A 266 -0.09 -9.34 -1.21
N ASN A 267 0.67 -8.30 -1.49
CA ASN A 267 2.11 -8.38 -1.76
C ASN A 267 2.98 -8.34 -0.49
N GLY A 268 2.38 -8.41 0.69
CA GLY A 268 3.05 -8.33 1.98
C GLY A 268 3.40 -6.92 2.46
N GLY A 269 2.98 -5.88 1.72
CA GLY A 269 3.09 -4.50 2.18
C GLY A 269 2.05 -4.16 3.24
N ALA A 270 2.33 -3.11 4.02
CA ALA A 270 1.39 -2.53 4.97
C ALA A 270 1.52 -1.00 5.03
N ILE A 271 0.42 -0.33 5.34
CA ILE A 271 0.39 1.09 5.72
C ILE A 271 -0.30 1.16 7.06
N ALA A 272 0.36 1.75 8.05
CA ALA A 272 -0.23 2.03 9.36
C ALA A 272 -0.41 3.54 9.50
N MET A 273 -1.57 3.97 10.02
CA MET A 273 -1.91 5.37 10.21
C MET A 273 -2.54 5.57 11.58
N SER A 274 -2.03 6.50 12.36
CA SER A 274 -2.65 6.98 13.59
C SER A 274 -3.28 8.35 13.38
N GLN A 275 -4.31 8.67 14.17
CA GLN A 275 -5.13 9.87 14.01
C GLN A 275 -5.28 10.61 15.35
N GLU A 276 -5.12 11.92 15.33
CA GLU A 276 -5.45 12.82 16.42
C GLU A 276 -6.62 13.73 16.01
N TYR A 277 -7.46 14.09 16.99
CA TYR A 277 -8.67 14.85 16.74
C TYR A 277 -8.71 16.15 17.52
N GLN A 278 -9.48 17.09 16.99
CA GLN A 278 -9.82 18.37 17.64
C GLN A 278 -11.32 18.62 17.56
N ASN A 279 -11.84 19.52 18.40
CA ASN A 279 -13.22 19.95 18.33
C ASN A 279 -13.31 21.32 17.63
N VAL A 280 -14.14 21.40 16.61
CA VAL A 280 -14.41 22.64 15.88
C VAL A 280 -15.90 22.82 15.72
N GLY A 281 -16.46 23.86 16.35
CA GLY A 281 -17.89 24.16 16.26
C GLY A 281 -18.82 23.04 16.77
N GLY A 282 -18.32 22.20 17.68
CA GLY A 282 -19.07 21.07 18.24
C GLY A 282 -18.86 19.74 17.45
N PHE A 283 -18.09 19.76 16.37
CA PHE A 283 -17.74 18.58 15.59
C PHE A 283 -16.34 18.06 15.95
N THR A 284 -16.19 16.76 16.06
CA THR A 284 -14.91 16.09 16.21
C THR A 284 -14.30 15.86 14.83
N VAL A 285 -13.21 16.57 14.53
CA VAL A 285 -12.52 16.53 13.22
C VAL A 285 -11.05 16.19 13.39
N LEU A 286 -10.40 15.77 12.33
CA LEU A 286 -8.97 15.44 12.34
C LEU A 286 -8.14 16.68 12.72
N ALA A 287 -7.15 16.50 13.59
CA ALA A 287 -6.10 17.47 13.86
C ALA A 287 -4.80 17.07 13.18
N LYS A 288 -4.43 15.79 13.33
CA LYS A 288 -3.21 15.23 12.72
C LYS A 288 -3.43 13.79 12.29
N GLN A 289 -2.61 13.37 11.32
CA GLN A 289 -2.42 11.98 10.96
C GLN A 289 -0.93 11.71 10.83
N HIS A 290 -0.52 10.55 11.32
CA HIS A 290 0.83 10.04 11.09
C HIS A 290 0.71 8.69 10.38
N ALA A 291 1.33 8.57 9.22
CA ALA A 291 1.34 7.34 8.43
C ALA A 291 2.76 6.78 8.29
N THR A 292 2.88 5.47 8.46
CA THR A 292 4.09 4.71 8.14
C THR A 292 3.76 3.76 6.99
N ILE A 293 4.51 3.87 5.91
CA ILE A 293 4.28 3.14 4.65
C ILE A 293 5.42 2.15 4.45
N HIS A 294 5.07 0.86 4.46
CA HIS A 294 5.97 -0.25 4.19
C HIS A 294 5.36 -1.11 3.08
N ILE A 295 5.47 -0.66 1.85
CA ILE A 295 5.10 -1.47 0.69
C ILE A 295 6.36 -1.87 -0.08
N PRO A 296 6.35 -2.94 -0.86
CA PRO A 296 7.52 -3.34 -1.63
C PRO A 296 8.13 -2.14 -2.38
N PHE A 297 9.43 -1.89 -2.14
CA PHE A 297 10.24 -0.80 -2.72
C PHE A 297 9.93 0.62 -2.24
N VAL A 298 8.86 0.85 -1.46
CA VAL A 298 8.53 2.17 -0.93
C VAL A 298 8.42 2.12 0.58
N HIS A 299 9.40 2.75 1.25
CA HIS A 299 9.35 3.00 2.68
C HIS A 299 9.23 4.50 2.87
N ALA A 300 8.18 4.94 3.53
CA ALA A 300 7.94 6.35 3.77
C ALA A 300 7.29 6.58 5.14
N ALA A 301 7.37 7.79 5.62
CA ALA A 301 6.52 8.31 6.67
C ALA A 301 5.85 9.58 6.16
N ALA A 302 4.62 9.82 6.56
CA ALA A 302 3.88 11.03 6.25
C ALA A 302 3.22 11.57 7.51
N ASP A 303 3.37 12.87 7.72
CA ASP A 303 2.73 13.61 8.80
C ASP A 303 1.79 14.64 8.16
N ALA A 304 0.49 14.55 8.44
CA ALA A 304 -0.50 15.51 7.99
C ALA A 304 -1.04 16.31 9.18
N THR A 305 -1.20 17.61 9.00
CA THR A 305 -1.81 18.52 9.97
C THR A 305 -3.00 19.22 9.31
N TYR A 306 -4.11 19.25 10.02
CA TYR A 306 -5.37 19.83 9.55
C TYR A 306 -5.73 21.07 10.36
N GLY A 307 -6.18 22.13 9.68
CA GLY A 307 -6.59 23.39 10.31
C GLY A 307 -7.61 24.15 9.49
N ASP A 308 -7.98 25.33 9.96
CA ASP A 308 -8.88 26.25 9.27
C ASP A 308 -10.18 25.61 8.77
N TYR A 309 -10.82 24.83 9.66
CA TYR A 309 -12.06 24.14 9.33
C TYR A 309 -13.24 25.08 9.14
N HIS A 310 -13.91 24.93 8.02
CA HIS A 310 -15.22 25.51 7.73
C HIS A 310 -16.24 24.39 7.59
N THR A 311 -17.07 24.19 8.61
CA THR A 311 -18.07 23.12 8.65
C THR A 311 -19.42 23.58 8.09
N ASN A 312 -20.16 22.63 7.49
CA ASN A 312 -21.48 22.85 6.90
C ASN A 312 -21.53 23.96 5.85
N VAL A 313 -20.45 24.09 5.06
CA VAL A 313 -20.35 25.04 3.95
C VAL A 313 -20.81 24.42 2.64
N ALA A 314 -21.25 25.28 1.71
CA ALA A 314 -21.55 24.85 0.35
C ALA A 314 -20.25 24.49 -0.40
N ILE A 315 -20.17 23.28 -0.95
CA ILE A 315 -19.04 22.80 -1.76
C ILE A 315 -19.57 22.45 -3.14
N ASP A 316 -18.92 22.98 -4.17
CA ASP A 316 -19.26 22.68 -5.57
C ASP A 316 -18.90 21.24 -5.90
N ASP A 317 -19.81 20.52 -6.57
CA ASP A 317 -19.62 19.12 -6.94
C ASP A 317 -18.46 18.90 -7.93
N SER A 318 -18.07 19.96 -8.65
CA SER A 318 -16.90 19.93 -9.55
C SER A 318 -15.58 19.63 -8.83
N VAL A 319 -15.50 19.92 -7.52
CA VAL A 319 -14.32 19.57 -6.70
C VAL A 319 -14.09 18.06 -6.70
N PHE A 320 -15.16 17.26 -6.62
CA PHE A 320 -15.11 15.80 -6.51
C PHE A 320 -15.07 15.08 -7.87
N THR A 321 -15.33 15.80 -8.97
CA THR A 321 -15.36 15.25 -10.33
C THR A 321 -14.13 15.59 -11.17
N ARG A 322 -13.14 16.27 -10.57
CA ARG A 322 -11.89 16.59 -11.28
C ARG A 322 -11.23 15.32 -11.77
N GLU A 323 -10.93 15.26 -13.08
CA GLU A 323 -10.11 14.20 -13.62
C GLU A 323 -8.76 14.20 -12.87
N LYS A 324 -8.46 13.06 -12.26
CA LYS A 324 -7.18 12.85 -11.56
C LYS A 324 -6.10 12.72 -12.65
N HIS A 325 -5.40 13.80 -12.94
CA HIS A 325 -4.34 13.88 -13.95
C HIS A 325 -3.03 13.22 -13.52
#